data_8c9c48d48a1dbea63eda218ca18dff66
#
_entry.id   8c9c48d48a1dbea63eda218ca18dff66
#
_cell.length_a   1.000
_cell.length_b   1.000
_cell.length_c   1.000
_cell.angle_alpha   90.00
_cell.angle_beta   90.00
_cell.angle_gamma   90.00
#
_symmetry.space_group_name_H-M   'P 1'
#
loop_
_entity.id
_entity.type
_entity.pdbx_description
1 polymer ?
#
loop_
_entity_poly.entity_id
_entity_poly.type
_entity_poly.pdbx_seq_one_letter_code
_entity_poly.pdbx_strand_id
1 'polypeptide(L)'
;MQLVVFRFRLGNYISITAPNAIGVIAKIGTICASKNISLSSILQKGVSSDNTADITVITEKAQERLIREVVNELKDCTVNSIIRVAD
;
A
#
# COMPACT_ATOMS: atom_id res chain seq x y z
N MET A 1 32.14 -7.42 8.41
CA MET A 1 30.77 -7.47 8.96
C MET A 1 29.95 -6.33 8.38
N GLN A 2 28.80 -6.64 7.86
CA GLN A 2 27.92 -5.63 7.29
C GLN A 2 26.86 -5.23 8.30
N LEU A 3 26.76 -3.94 8.59
CA LEU A 3 25.74 -3.42 9.48
C LEU A 3 24.49 -3.08 8.67
N VAL A 4 23.38 -3.70 9.00
CA VAL A 4 22.11 -3.42 8.37
C VAL A 4 21.31 -2.50 9.28
N VAL A 5 20.95 -1.34 8.77
CA VAL A 5 20.16 -0.37 9.51
C VAL A 5 18.80 -0.27 8.82
N PHE A 6 17.75 -0.60 9.57
CA PHE A 6 16.38 -0.45 9.09
C PHE A 6 15.89 0.95 9.41
N ARG A 7 15.46 1.66 8.37
CA ARG A 7 14.84 2.95 8.53
C ARG A 7 13.44 2.89 7.95
N PHE A 8 12.46 3.21 8.78
CA PHE A 8 11.11 3.39 8.30
C PHE A 8 10.96 4.83 7.82
N ARG A 9 10.58 4.97 6.58
CA ARG A 9 10.27 6.28 6.02
C ARG A 9 8.97 6.79 6.60
N LEU A 10 8.88 8.11 6.78
CA LEU A 10 7.62 8.74 7.15
C LEU A 10 6.61 8.52 6.03
N GLY A 11 5.39 8.19 6.39
CA GLY A 11 4.34 7.91 5.43
C GLY A 11 3.38 6.86 5.94
N ASN A 12 2.67 6.23 5.03
CA ASN A 12 1.66 5.23 5.36
C ASN A 12 2.03 3.89 4.74
N TYR A 13 1.89 2.83 5.54
CA TYR A 13 2.13 1.45 5.15
C TYR A 13 0.79 0.73 5.19
N ILE A 14 0.26 0.40 4.01
CA ILE A 14 -1.06 -0.20 3.87
C ILE A 14 -0.87 -1.64 3.42
N SER A 15 -1.31 -2.58 4.26
CA SER A 15 -1.23 -4.01 3.97
C SER A 15 -2.58 -4.50 3.46
N ILE A 16 -2.57 -5.09 2.27
CA ILE A 16 -3.77 -5.49 1.55
C ILE A 16 -3.64 -6.93 1.09
N THR A 17 -4.74 -7.68 1.17
CA THR A 17 -4.87 -8.97 0.49
C THR A 17 -5.85 -8.78 -0.67
N ALA A 18 -5.43 -9.12 -1.87
CA ALA A 18 -6.20 -8.82 -3.06
C ALA A 18 -6.20 -9.94 -4.09
N PRO A 19 -7.34 -10.21 -4.75
CA PRO A 19 -7.36 -11.01 -5.96
C PRO A 19 -6.80 -10.18 -7.12
N ASN A 20 -6.34 -10.85 -8.18
CA ASN A 20 -5.84 -10.17 -9.38
C ASN A 20 -4.85 -9.03 -9.05
N ALA A 21 -3.73 -9.41 -8.46
CA ALA A 21 -2.75 -8.44 -7.93
C ALA A 21 -2.31 -7.39 -8.94
N ILE A 22 -2.09 -7.78 -10.20
CA ILE A 22 -1.63 -6.85 -11.24
C ILE A 22 -2.65 -5.73 -11.46
N GLY A 23 -3.93 -6.11 -11.59
CA GLY A 23 -5.01 -5.12 -11.77
C GLY A 23 -5.16 -4.22 -10.56
N VAL A 24 -5.04 -4.78 -9.37
CA VAL A 24 -5.14 -4.01 -8.12
C VAL A 24 -3.98 -3.03 -7.99
N ILE A 25 -2.77 -3.43 -8.32
CA ILE A 25 -1.60 -2.52 -8.28
C ILE A 25 -1.82 -1.34 -9.22
N ALA A 26 -2.32 -1.59 -10.43
CA ALA A 26 -2.62 -0.53 -11.38
C ALA A 26 -3.70 0.42 -10.83
N LYS A 27 -4.72 -0.14 -10.21
CA LYS A 27 -5.80 0.65 -9.60
C LYS A 27 -5.29 1.52 -8.46
N ILE A 28 -4.43 0.98 -7.60
CA ILE A 28 -3.82 1.72 -6.50
C ILE A 28 -3.03 2.93 -7.04
N GLY A 29 -2.23 2.71 -8.08
CA GLY A 29 -1.47 3.78 -8.71
C GLY A 29 -2.37 4.89 -9.24
N THR A 30 -3.46 4.53 -9.90
CA THR A 30 -4.42 5.48 -10.45
C THR A 30 -5.12 6.28 -9.34
N ILE A 31 -5.57 5.58 -8.29
CA ILE A 31 -6.26 6.23 -7.17
C ILE A 31 -5.33 7.22 -6.47
N CYS A 32 -4.11 6.80 -6.17
CA CYS A 32 -3.15 7.66 -5.48
C CYS A 32 -2.78 8.87 -6.34
N ALA A 33 -2.60 8.67 -7.64
CA ALA A 33 -2.31 9.77 -8.55
C ALA A 33 -3.46 10.79 -8.59
N SER A 34 -4.70 10.31 -8.60
CA SER A 34 -5.87 11.20 -8.62
C SER A 34 -6.00 12.06 -7.37
N LYS A 35 -5.43 11.61 -6.26
CA LYS A 35 -5.46 12.32 -4.98
C LYS A 35 -4.13 13.03 -4.68
N ASN A 36 -3.24 13.04 -5.64
CA ASN A 36 -1.91 13.65 -5.50
C ASN A 36 -1.10 13.05 -4.35
N ILE A 37 -1.26 11.74 -4.13
CA ILE A 37 -0.50 10.99 -3.14
C ILE A 37 0.68 10.33 -3.85
N SER A 38 1.89 10.61 -3.38
CA SER A 38 3.09 9.98 -3.94
C SER A 38 3.30 8.60 -3.34
N LEU A 39 3.49 7.61 -4.21
CA LEU A 39 3.85 6.27 -3.80
C LEU A 39 5.35 6.16 -3.64
N SER A 40 5.78 5.61 -2.51
CA SER A 40 7.18 5.32 -2.25
C SER A 40 7.54 3.94 -2.79
N SER A 41 6.66 2.97 -2.60
CA SER A 41 6.92 1.59 -2.96
C SER A 41 5.63 0.78 -2.99
N ILE A 42 5.62 -0.27 -3.82
CA ILE A 42 4.59 -1.30 -3.77
C ILE A 42 5.31 -2.64 -3.76
N LEU A 43 5.07 -3.42 -2.71
CA LEU A 43 5.70 -4.72 -2.52
C LEU A 43 4.64 -5.80 -2.61
N GLN A 44 4.87 -6.79 -3.46
CA GLN A 44 3.98 -7.93 -3.60
C GLN A 44 4.65 -9.16 -3.04
N LYS A 45 3.95 -9.88 -2.19
CA LYS A 45 4.40 -11.16 -1.64
C LYS A 45 3.59 -12.26 -2.29
N GLY A 46 4.25 -13.16 -2.99
CA GLY A 46 3.69 -14.39 -3.52
C GLY A 46 2.22 -14.38 -3.93
N VAL A 47 1.85 -15.35 -4.71
CA VAL A 47 0.45 -15.57 -5.07
C VAL A 47 0.03 -16.88 -4.44
N SER A 48 -1.04 -16.87 -3.65
CA SER A 48 -1.55 -18.09 -3.04
C SER A 48 -2.33 -18.93 -4.06
N SER A 49 -2.69 -20.14 -3.66
CA SER A 49 -3.38 -21.09 -4.56
C SER A 49 -4.73 -20.57 -5.06
N ASP A 50 -5.35 -19.65 -4.36
CA ASP A 50 -6.63 -19.04 -4.76
C ASP A 50 -6.44 -17.75 -5.57
N ASN A 51 -5.21 -17.52 -6.07
CA ASN A 51 -4.87 -16.36 -6.89
C ASN A 51 -4.98 -15.03 -6.16
N THR A 52 -4.85 -15.03 -4.84
CA THR A 52 -4.72 -13.80 -4.06
C THR A 52 -3.26 -13.51 -3.75
N ALA A 53 -2.94 -12.27 -3.54
CA ALA A 53 -1.60 -11.85 -3.18
C ALA A 53 -1.65 -10.85 -2.03
N ASP A 54 -0.58 -10.82 -1.25
CA ASP A 54 -0.38 -9.81 -0.21
C ASP A 54 0.41 -8.66 -0.83
N ILE A 55 -0.14 -7.47 -0.70
CA ILE A 55 0.45 -6.26 -1.26
C ILE A 55 0.65 -5.26 -0.14
N THR A 56 1.86 -4.72 -0.03
CA THR A 56 2.14 -3.61 0.87
C THR A 56 2.36 -2.36 0.05
N VAL A 57 1.53 -1.37 0.28
CA VAL A 57 1.61 -0.06 -0.38
C VAL A 57 2.24 0.91 0.60
N ILE A 58 3.33 1.54 0.18
CA ILE A 58 4.03 2.52 1.00
C ILE A 58 3.88 3.87 0.31
N THR A 59 3.25 4.81 1.00
CA THR A 59 3.08 6.16 0.48
C THR A 59 3.99 7.15 1.20
N GLU A 60 4.26 8.27 0.55
CA GLU A 60 4.84 9.41 1.24
C GLU A 60 3.79 9.99 2.20
N LYS A 61 4.19 10.96 3.02
CA LYS A 61 3.27 11.61 3.94
C LYS A 61 2.05 12.15 3.19
N ALA A 62 0.88 11.86 3.71
CA ALA A 62 -0.38 12.35 3.16
C ALA A 62 -1.36 12.58 4.29
N GLN A 63 -2.35 13.41 4.04
CA GLN A 63 -3.41 13.65 5.02
C GLN A 63 -4.18 12.35 5.27
N GLU A 64 -4.50 12.11 6.53
CA GLU A 64 -5.23 10.90 6.92
C GLU A 64 -6.54 10.75 6.14
N ARG A 65 -7.23 11.86 5.90
CA ARG A 65 -8.46 11.87 5.11
C ARG A 65 -8.26 11.27 3.73
N LEU A 66 -7.17 11.63 3.06
CA LEU A 66 -6.87 11.12 1.72
C LEU A 66 -6.55 9.64 1.73
N ILE A 67 -5.83 9.17 2.74
CA ILE A 67 -5.52 7.75 2.89
C ILE A 67 -6.81 6.94 3.12
N ARG A 68 -7.74 7.45 3.90
CA ARG A 68 -9.04 6.81 4.11
C ARG A 68 -9.84 6.74 2.80
N GLU A 69 -9.77 7.78 1.97
CA GLU A 69 -10.42 7.77 0.66
C GLU A 69 -9.82 6.71 -0.26
N VAL A 70 -8.50 6.55 -0.25
CA VAL A 70 -7.84 5.49 -1.02
C VAL A 70 -8.35 4.12 -0.59
N VAL A 71 -8.38 3.85 0.71
CA VAL A 71 -8.84 2.58 1.24
C VAL A 71 -10.29 2.32 0.88
N ASN A 72 -11.14 3.34 0.94
CA ASN A 72 -12.55 3.21 0.60
C ASN A 72 -12.79 2.87 -0.87
N GLU A 73 -11.87 3.24 -1.75
CA GLU A 73 -11.96 2.92 -3.17
C GLU A 73 -11.43 1.54 -3.53
N LEU A 74 -10.77 0.86 -2.59
CA LEU A 74 -10.25 -0.49 -2.76
C LEU A 74 -11.28 -1.54 -2.30
N LYS A 75 -12.43 -1.55 -2.94
CA LYS A 75 -13.58 -2.35 -2.51
C LYS A 75 -13.40 -3.85 -2.70
N ASP A 76 -12.59 -4.25 -3.68
CA ASP A 76 -12.37 -5.66 -4.00
C ASP A 76 -11.23 -6.26 -3.19
N CYS A 77 -10.67 -5.51 -2.28
CA CYS A 77 -9.50 -5.91 -1.50
C CYS A 77 -9.85 -5.96 -0.01
N THR A 78 -9.11 -6.80 0.71
CA THR A 78 -9.16 -6.78 2.17
C THR A 78 -7.99 -5.95 2.68
N VAL A 79 -8.29 -4.84 3.34
CA VAL A 79 -7.26 -4.03 3.97
C VAL A 79 -6.99 -4.60 5.35
N ASN A 80 -5.80 -5.15 5.54
CA ASN A 80 -5.42 -5.83 6.79
C ASN A 80 -4.95 -4.84 7.85
N SER A 81 -4.18 -3.84 7.46
CA SER A 81 -3.67 -2.85 8.39
C SER A 81 -3.28 -1.58 7.67
N ILE A 82 -3.30 -0.48 8.42
CA ILE A 82 -2.75 0.80 7.99
C ILE A 82 -1.87 1.28 9.13
N ILE A 83 -0.57 1.42 8.85
CA ILE A 83 0.39 1.91 9.84
C ILE A 83 0.90 3.26 9.36
N ARG A 84 0.75 4.26 10.21
CA ARG A 84 1.25 5.60 9.91
C ARG A 84 2.56 5.81 10.66
N VAL A 85 3.61 6.09 9.92
CA VAL A 85 4.91 6.45 10.50
C VAL A 85 5.05 7.97 10.41
N ALA A 86 5.13 8.61 11.57
CA ALA A 86 5.19 10.07 11.67
C ALA A 86 6.29 10.48 12.65
N ASP A 87 6.69 11.74 12.57
CA ASP A 87 7.66 12.32 13.50
C ASP A 87 7.13 12.35 14.93
#